data_6d76ea3d1be060486c5768d6f32a055c
#
_entry.id   6d76ea3d1be060486c5768d6f32a055c
#
_cell.length_a   1.000
_cell.length_b   1.000
_cell.length_c   1.000
_cell.angle_alpha   90.00
_cell.angle_beta   90.00
_cell.angle_gamma   90.00
#
_symmetry.space_group_name_H-M   'P 1'
#
loop_
_entity.id
_entity.type
_entity.pdbx_description
1 polymer ?
#
loop_
_entity_poly.entity_id
_entity_poly.type
_entity_poly.pdbx_seq_one_letter_code
_entity_poly.pdbx_strand_id
1 'polypeptide(L)' 'MLAAVQSFHDKHDLDSNGGEELAYRVALMAEELGEISACVTKGQPLSALSEECADLLILLIGTAISAEFDLN' A
#
# COMPACT_ATOMS: atom_id res chain seq x y z
N MET A 1 2.74 15.18 -1.35
CA MET A 1 2.16 13.99 -0.72
C MET A 1 1.10 14.27 0.32
N LEU A 2 1.28 15.27 1.15
CA LEU A 2 0.27 15.56 2.16
C LEU A 2 -1.07 15.90 1.55
N ALA A 3 -1.07 16.67 0.49
CA ALA A 3 -2.32 17.05 -0.18
C ALA A 3 -3.00 15.83 -0.79
N ALA A 4 -2.23 14.90 -1.33
CA ALA A 4 -2.78 13.70 -1.93
C ALA A 4 -3.41 12.80 -0.87
N VAL A 5 -2.77 12.70 0.28
CA VAL A 5 -3.27 11.87 1.38
C VAL A 5 -4.59 12.45 1.90
N GLN A 6 -4.64 13.75 2.08
CA GLN A 6 -5.84 14.39 2.57
C GLN A 6 -7.00 14.26 1.60
N SER A 7 -6.71 14.43 0.33
CA SER A 7 -7.72 14.30 -0.71
C SER A 7 -8.27 12.87 -0.75
N PHE A 8 -7.39 11.90 -0.62
CA PHE A 8 -7.79 10.51 -0.57
C PHE A 8 -8.70 10.23 0.62
N HIS A 9 -8.34 10.76 1.77
CA HIS A 9 -9.13 10.57 2.98
C HIS A 9 -10.54 11.12 2.83
N ASP A 10 -10.64 12.30 2.26
CA ASP A 10 -11.94 12.93 2.05
C ASP A 10 -12.81 12.13 1.11
N LYS A 11 -12.23 11.64 0.03
CA LYS A 11 -12.97 10.84 -0.93
C LYS A 11 -13.39 9.50 -0.36
N HIS A 12 -12.53 8.93 0.46
CA HIS A 12 -12.78 7.62 1.04
C HIS A 12 -14.03 7.61 1.89
N ASP A 13 -14.28 8.68 2.61
CA ASP A 13 -15.44 8.77 3.48
C ASP A 13 -16.74 8.76 2.72
N LEU A 14 -16.70 9.18 1.47
CA LEU A 14 -17.93 9.41 0.72
C LEU A 14 -18.18 8.37 -0.34
N ASP A 15 -17.19 7.63 -0.70
CA ASP A 15 -17.29 6.80 -1.87
C ASP A 15 -17.37 5.33 -1.55
N SER A 16 -18.58 4.81 -1.62
CA SER A 16 -18.77 3.38 -1.41
C SER A 16 -18.28 2.56 -2.59
N ASN A 17 -18.11 3.16 -3.77
CA ASN A 17 -17.68 2.39 -4.94
C ASN A 17 -16.21 2.10 -4.94
N GLY A 18 -15.39 3.10 -4.61
CA GLY A 18 -13.95 2.91 -4.59
C GLY A 18 -13.43 2.53 -3.22
N GLY A 19 -14.23 2.79 -2.18
CA GLY A 19 -13.79 2.62 -0.81
C GLY A 19 -13.44 1.19 -0.45
N GLU A 20 -14.25 0.25 -0.91
CA GLU A 20 -14.02 -1.15 -0.58
C GLU A 20 -12.75 -1.67 -1.23
N GLU A 21 -12.53 -1.31 -2.48
CA GLU A 21 -11.34 -1.74 -3.18
C GLU A 21 -10.09 -1.11 -2.56
N LEU A 22 -10.17 0.17 -2.21
CA LEU A 22 -9.04 0.85 -1.60
C LEU A 22 -8.73 0.29 -0.22
N ALA A 23 -9.77 -0.03 0.54
CA ALA A 23 -9.59 -0.65 1.85
C ALA A 23 -8.90 -2.01 1.71
N TYR A 24 -9.28 -2.78 0.71
CA TYR A 24 -8.66 -4.07 0.46
C TYR A 24 -7.19 -3.91 0.09
N ARG A 25 -6.88 -2.92 -0.76
CA ARG A 25 -5.49 -2.66 -1.13
C ARG A 25 -4.64 -2.23 0.06
N VAL A 26 -5.22 -1.42 0.95
CA VAL A 26 -4.51 -1.03 2.16
C VAL A 26 -4.25 -2.24 3.05
N ALA A 27 -5.22 -3.13 3.15
CA ALA A 27 -5.03 -4.36 3.93
C ALA A 27 -3.92 -5.23 3.35
N LEU A 28 -3.83 -5.33 2.03
CA LEU A 28 -2.75 -6.07 1.39
C LEU A 28 -1.39 -5.43 1.66
N MET A 29 -1.33 -4.10 1.64
CA MET A 29 -0.09 -3.41 1.93
C MET A 29 0.34 -3.60 3.38
N ALA A 30 -0.62 -3.64 4.28
CA ALA A 30 -0.32 -3.90 5.69
C ALA A 30 0.25 -5.30 5.87
N GLU A 31 -0.30 -6.28 5.15
CA GLU A 31 0.23 -7.64 5.18
C GLU A 31 1.66 -7.70 4.67
N GLU A 32 1.94 -7.00 3.56
CA GLU A 32 3.29 -6.97 3.01
C GLU A 32 4.26 -6.30 3.96
N LEU A 33 3.83 -5.24 4.62
CA LEU A 33 4.66 -4.58 5.61
C LEU A 33 4.98 -5.52 6.77
N GLY A 34 3.99 -6.33 7.18
CA GLY A 34 4.20 -7.35 8.20
C GLY A 34 5.24 -8.37 7.77
N GLU A 35 5.21 -8.78 6.51
CA GLU A 35 6.17 -9.73 5.99
C GLU A 35 7.57 -9.14 5.92
N ILE A 36 7.68 -7.86 5.56
CA ILE A 36 8.95 -7.15 5.59
C ILE A 36 9.50 -7.12 7.01
N SER A 37 8.65 -6.80 7.95
CA SER A 37 9.04 -6.77 9.35
C SER A 37 9.53 -8.15 9.81
N ALA A 38 8.82 -9.19 9.42
CA ALA A 38 9.22 -10.56 9.77
C ALA A 38 10.55 -10.94 9.14
N CYS A 39 10.81 -10.50 7.92
CA CYS A 39 12.09 -10.76 7.28
C CYS A 39 13.25 -10.19 8.09
N VAL A 40 13.06 -8.98 8.59
CA VAL A 40 14.10 -8.31 9.37
C VAL A 40 14.26 -8.97 10.74
N THR A 41 13.15 -9.18 11.43
CA THR A 41 13.20 -9.69 12.80
C THR A 41 13.64 -11.15 12.87
N LYS A 42 13.37 -11.91 11.81
CA LYS A 42 13.76 -13.33 11.78
C LYS A 42 15.05 -13.58 11.03
N GLY A 43 15.71 -12.52 10.58
CA GLY A 43 16.99 -12.67 9.92
C GLY A 43 16.93 -13.40 8.60
N GLN A 44 15.88 -13.17 7.83
CA GLN A 44 15.76 -13.78 6.51
C GLN A 44 16.80 -13.21 5.54
N PRO A 45 17.12 -13.92 4.45
CA PRO A 45 18.10 -13.41 3.49
C PRO A 45 17.62 -12.11 2.82
N LEU A 46 18.59 -11.33 2.37
CA LEU A 46 18.27 -10.08 1.67
C LEU A 46 17.40 -10.29 0.44
N SER A 47 17.54 -11.44 -0.21
CA SER A 47 16.71 -11.74 -1.36
C SER A 47 15.24 -11.80 -1.00
N ALA A 48 14.91 -12.35 0.17
CA ALA A 48 13.53 -12.40 0.63
C ALA A 48 13.02 -11.00 0.94
N LEU A 49 13.82 -10.19 1.59
CA LEU A 49 13.46 -8.82 1.90
C LEU A 49 13.22 -8.00 0.62
N SER A 50 14.11 -8.17 -0.34
CA SER A 50 13.99 -7.47 -1.62
C SER A 50 12.69 -7.82 -2.34
N GLU A 51 12.32 -9.10 -2.29
CA GLU A 51 11.09 -9.58 -2.91
C GLU A 51 9.86 -8.94 -2.26
N GLU A 52 9.84 -8.89 -0.92
CA GLU A 52 8.71 -8.30 -0.23
C GLU A 52 8.63 -6.79 -0.46
N CYS A 53 9.77 -6.12 -0.56
CA CYS A 53 9.76 -4.70 -0.86
C CYS A 53 9.23 -4.44 -2.26
N ALA A 54 9.59 -5.29 -3.22
CA ALA A 54 9.08 -5.15 -4.58
C ALA A 54 7.57 -5.35 -4.61
N ASP A 55 7.06 -6.33 -3.86
CA ASP A 55 5.62 -6.57 -3.78
C ASP A 55 4.89 -5.37 -3.22
N LEU A 56 5.43 -4.76 -2.17
CA LEU A 56 4.82 -3.58 -1.59
C LEU A 56 4.82 -2.41 -2.58
N LEU A 57 5.92 -2.25 -3.31
CA LEU A 57 6.01 -1.19 -4.29
C LEU A 57 4.95 -1.36 -5.39
N ILE A 58 4.77 -2.59 -5.86
CA ILE A 58 3.76 -2.87 -6.87
C ILE A 58 2.37 -2.53 -6.35
N LEU A 59 2.09 -2.87 -5.10
CA LEU A 59 0.80 -2.54 -4.49
C LEU A 59 0.60 -1.03 -4.36
N LEU A 60 1.65 -0.31 -4.01
CA LEU A 60 1.58 1.14 -3.90
C LEU A 60 1.28 1.78 -5.26
N ILE A 61 1.98 1.35 -6.28
CA ILE A 61 1.77 1.88 -7.63
C ILE A 61 0.37 1.55 -8.11
N GLY A 62 -0.06 0.30 -7.93
CA GLY A 62 -1.39 -0.11 -8.33
C GLY A 62 -2.48 0.67 -7.61
N THR A 63 -2.25 0.96 -6.33
CA THR A 63 -3.21 1.74 -5.55
C THR A 63 -3.30 3.16 -6.07
N ALA A 64 -2.16 3.77 -6.41
CA ALA A 64 -2.16 5.12 -6.96
C ALA A 64 -2.90 5.17 -8.28
N ILE A 65 -2.70 4.18 -9.13
CA ILE A 65 -3.40 4.11 -10.41
C ILE A 65 -4.90 3.94 -10.20
N SER A 66 -5.29 3.02 -9.34
CA SER A 66 -6.70 2.76 -9.07
C SER A 66 -7.42 3.95 -8.48
N ALA A 67 -6.75 4.66 -7.60
CA ALA A 67 -7.35 5.80 -6.92
C ALA A 67 -7.21 7.07 -7.74
N GLU A 68 -6.41 7.03 -8.79
CA GLU A 68 -6.16 8.19 -9.65
C GLU A 68 -5.62 9.36 -8.88
N PHE A 69 -4.76 9.10 -7.90
CA PHE A 69 -4.13 10.19 -7.19
C PHE A 69 -2.64 10.21 -7.47
N ASP A 70 -2.08 11.38 -7.24
CA ASP A 70 -0.68 11.65 -7.51
C ASP A 70 0.13 11.36 -6.26
N LEU A 71 1.21 10.61 -6.41
CA LEU A 71 2.10 10.28 -5.30
C LEU A 71 3.13 11.37 -5.03
N ASN A 72 3.21 12.36 -5.88
CA ASN A 72 4.16 13.47 -5.70
C ASN A 72 3.81 14.39 -4.54
#